data_07bbf59e854fa29e270a983468d7a99a
#
_entry.id   07bbf59e854fa29e270a983468d7a99a
#
_cell.length_a   1.000
_cell.length_b   1.000
_cell.length_c   1.000
_cell.angle_alpha   90.00
_cell.angle_beta   90.00
_cell.angle_gamma   90.00
#
_symmetry.space_group_name_H-M   'P 1'
#
loop_
_entity.id
_entity.type
_entity.pdbx_description
1 polymer ?
#
loop_
_entity_poly.entity_id
_entity_poly.type
_entity_poly.pdbx_seq_one_letter_code
_entity_poly.pdbx_strand_id
1 'polypeptide(L)'
;DADSEGEEGRFYVWQRDEVARQLDDAQFAAFAARYGLDAPPNFEGRAWHLHMAKPLAEVAAHAGLAEPDCARVVEAARQRLFALRETRVRPARDDKVLTSWNAMAIDGMAFAARVFGEPRWAASARRALDFVRAELWRDGRLLATHKDGRSHLNAYLDDYASLLAAMLELMQGGEMLADDLRFARELADALLARFEDPRDGGFFFTSHDHEALVLRPKSGHDGATASGNGVAVMQLQRLGHLVGETRYLQAAERALSLFAPEIARVPHAFPTLVTALAEWRSPSAIVVLTGPAGSLDPWRAALARRYGPGTVVVSVSGDEAGLPEALAKPLGDRPQAWVCRGTQCLSPIDALEALRVALQ
;
A
#
# COMPACT_ATOMS: atom_id res chain seq x y z
N ASP A 1 1.70 20.57 3.03
CA ASP A 1 0.89 21.75 2.89
C ASP A 1 1.22 22.48 1.59
N ALA A 2 0.28 23.27 1.04
CA ALA A 2 0.50 24.10 -0.14
C ALA A 2 0.71 25.58 0.24
N ASP A 3 0.42 25.93 1.48
CA ASP A 3 0.47 27.30 1.98
C ASP A 3 1.91 27.75 2.26
N SER A 4 2.28 28.91 1.72
CA SER A 4 3.53 29.58 2.00
C SER A 4 3.28 31.06 2.18
N GLU A 5 3.82 31.67 3.23
CA GLU A 5 3.67 33.09 3.55
C GLU A 5 2.18 33.56 3.63
N GLY A 6 1.28 32.64 4.03
CA GLY A 6 -0.15 32.92 4.17
C GLY A 6 -0.96 32.87 2.87
N GLU A 7 -0.37 32.42 1.76
CA GLU A 7 -1.04 32.24 0.47
C GLU A 7 -0.96 30.78 0.00
N GLU A 8 -2.11 30.23 -0.44
CA GLU A 8 -2.17 28.89 -1.02
C GLU A 8 -1.41 28.85 -2.34
N GLY A 9 -0.61 27.82 -2.54
CA GLY A 9 0.11 27.56 -3.77
C GLY A 9 1.28 28.49 -4.08
N ARG A 10 1.54 29.54 -3.31
CA ARG A 10 2.54 30.59 -3.58
C ARG A 10 3.93 30.03 -3.93
N PHE A 11 4.36 28.97 -3.28
CA PHE A 11 5.64 28.33 -3.59
C PHE A 11 5.66 27.71 -4.98
N TYR A 12 4.54 27.16 -5.46
CA TYR A 12 4.45 26.33 -6.65
C TYR A 12 4.03 27.09 -7.91
N VAL A 13 3.18 28.13 -7.76
CA VAL A 13 2.66 28.88 -8.92
C VAL A 13 3.66 29.85 -9.47
N TRP A 14 3.45 30.24 -10.74
CA TRP A 14 4.34 31.13 -11.46
C TRP A 14 3.57 32.29 -12.06
N GLN A 15 4.27 33.44 -12.20
CA GLN A 15 3.83 34.54 -13.04
C GLN A 15 4.55 34.44 -14.41
N ARG A 16 3.80 34.65 -15.48
CA ARG A 16 4.36 34.54 -16.84
C ARG A 16 5.58 35.45 -17.04
N ASP A 17 5.50 36.69 -16.56
CA ASP A 17 6.58 37.64 -16.69
C ASP A 17 7.80 37.31 -15.80
N GLU A 18 7.58 36.64 -14.68
CA GLU A 18 8.66 36.13 -13.84
C GLU A 18 9.46 35.06 -14.59
N VAL A 19 8.78 34.11 -15.23
CA VAL A 19 9.42 33.07 -16.04
C VAL A 19 10.15 33.68 -17.25
N ALA A 20 9.51 34.62 -17.96
CA ALA A 20 10.10 35.27 -19.11
C ALA A 20 11.42 36.01 -18.79
N ARG A 21 11.51 36.62 -17.61
CA ARG A 21 12.75 37.29 -17.17
C ARG A 21 13.91 36.35 -16.86
N GLN A 22 13.63 35.09 -16.66
CA GLN A 22 14.64 34.08 -16.27
C GLN A 22 15.18 33.29 -17.47
N LEU A 23 14.52 33.33 -18.60
CA LEU A 23 14.82 32.53 -19.79
C LEU A 23 15.12 33.43 -20.97
N ASP A 24 15.89 32.93 -21.93
CA ASP A 24 15.97 33.61 -23.24
C ASP A 24 14.67 33.35 -24.04
N ASP A 25 14.48 34.09 -25.12
CA ASP A 25 13.25 34.05 -25.92
C ASP A 25 12.91 32.63 -26.43
N ALA A 26 13.92 31.89 -26.89
CA ALA A 26 13.75 30.53 -27.41
C ALA A 26 13.39 29.54 -26.30
N GLN A 27 14.07 29.62 -25.17
CA GLN A 27 13.76 28.84 -23.97
C GLN A 27 12.37 29.14 -23.45
N PHE A 28 12.01 30.43 -23.36
CA PHE A 28 10.70 30.84 -22.89
C PHE A 28 9.58 30.34 -23.79
N ALA A 29 9.71 30.48 -25.11
CA ALA A 29 8.71 30.05 -26.08
C ALA A 29 8.47 28.52 -25.97
N ALA A 30 9.55 27.73 -25.96
CA ALA A 30 9.45 26.28 -25.82
C ALA A 30 8.87 25.86 -24.46
N PHE A 31 9.32 26.49 -23.38
CA PHE A 31 8.85 26.20 -22.03
C PHE A 31 7.37 26.61 -21.84
N ALA A 32 6.98 27.78 -22.32
CA ALA A 32 5.60 28.26 -22.21
C ALA A 32 4.63 27.36 -22.97
N ALA A 33 4.98 26.94 -24.18
CA ALA A 33 4.18 26.02 -24.97
C ALA A 33 4.09 24.64 -24.31
N ARG A 34 5.20 24.14 -23.76
CA ARG A 34 5.25 22.83 -23.09
C ARG A 34 4.43 22.80 -21.80
N TYR A 35 4.48 23.87 -21.01
CA TYR A 35 3.92 23.90 -19.64
C TYR A 35 2.71 24.83 -19.48
N GLY A 36 2.11 25.29 -20.55
CA GLY A 36 0.81 25.97 -20.55
C GLY A 36 0.85 27.45 -20.15
N LEU A 37 2.01 28.11 -20.17
CA LEU A 37 2.14 29.55 -19.92
C LEU A 37 1.67 30.43 -21.09
N ASP A 38 1.45 29.88 -22.28
CA ASP A 38 0.86 30.51 -23.46
C ASP A 38 -0.68 30.55 -23.43
N ALA A 39 -1.30 29.83 -22.49
CA ALA A 39 -2.73 29.84 -22.21
C ALA A 39 -3.09 30.83 -21.06
N PRO A 40 -4.36 31.17 -20.86
CA PRO A 40 -4.80 31.96 -19.70
C PRO A 40 -4.39 31.33 -18.37
N PRO A 41 -4.22 32.15 -17.31
CA PRO A 41 -3.85 31.65 -15.98
C PRO A 41 -4.88 30.64 -15.46
N ASN A 42 -4.39 29.53 -14.93
CA ASN A 42 -5.19 28.40 -14.47
C ASN A 42 -5.24 28.24 -12.94
N PHE A 43 -4.64 29.18 -12.20
CA PHE A 43 -4.69 29.23 -10.75
C PHE A 43 -5.24 30.60 -10.30
N GLU A 44 -6.41 30.61 -9.70
CA GLU A 44 -7.14 31.81 -9.23
C GLU A 44 -7.25 32.95 -10.26
N GLY A 45 -7.22 32.64 -11.56
CA GLY A 45 -7.29 33.64 -12.64
C GLY A 45 -6.09 34.59 -12.73
N ARG A 46 -5.02 34.37 -11.95
CA ARG A 46 -3.88 35.31 -11.82
C ARG A 46 -2.50 34.67 -11.96
N ALA A 47 -2.39 33.36 -11.80
CA ALA A 47 -1.12 32.64 -11.83
C ALA A 47 -1.23 31.33 -12.60
N TRP A 48 -0.10 30.71 -12.87
CA TRP A 48 -0.03 29.42 -13.58
C TRP A 48 0.49 28.34 -12.65
N HIS A 49 -0.30 27.29 -12.52
CA HIS A 49 0.17 25.99 -12.08
C HIS A 49 0.60 25.21 -13.33
N LEU A 50 1.91 24.96 -13.43
CA LEU A 50 2.53 24.35 -14.61
C LEU A 50 2.08 22.88 -14.77
N HIS A 51 1.70 22.51 -15.98
CA HIS A 51 1.31 21.17 -16.36
C HIS A 51 1.80 20.86 -17.77
N MET A 52 1.89 19.59 -18.14
CA MET A 52 2.26 19.23 -19.52
C MET A 52 1.08 19.53 -20.47
N ALA A 53 1.08 20.70 -21.08
CA ALA A 53 0.02 21.16 -21.97
C ALA A 53 0.13 20.56 -23.38
N LYS A 54 1.36 20.42 -23.90
CA LYS A 54 1.61 19.90 -25.25
C LYS A 54 2.67 18.80 -25.24
N PRO A 55 2.57 17.79 -26.12
CA PRO A 55 3.65 16.82 -26.34
C PRO A 55 4.94 17.49 -26.80
N LEU A 56 6.09 16.93 -26.46
CA LEU A 56 7.40 17.53 -26.82
C LEU A 56 7.60 17.63 -28.35
N ALA A 57 7.17 16.60 -29.08
CA ALA A 57 7.23 16.58 -30.53
C ALA A 57 6.49 17.77 -31.19
N GLU A 58 5.31 18.15 -30.65
CA GLU A 58 4.55 19.31 -31.12
C GLU A 58 5.26 20.63 -30.81
N VAL A 59 5.83 20.75 -29.60
CA VAL A 59 6.64 21.94 -29.23
C VAL A 59 7.88 22.07 -30.13
N ALA A 60 8.57 20.96 -30.39
CA ALA A 60 9.74 20.92 -31.25
C ALA A 60 9.42 21.35 -32.70
N ALA A 61 8.33 20.81 -33.26
CA ALA A 61 7.86 21.17 -34.60
C ALA A 61 7.51 22.68 -34.71
N HIS A 62 6.84 23.23 -33.69
CA HIS A 62 6.49 24.65 -33.65
C HIS A 62 7.71 25.56 -33.50
N ALA A 63 8.71 25.11 -32.72
CA ALA A 63 9.98 25.84 -32.53
C ALA A 63 10.98 25.66 -33.69
N GLY A 64 10.70 24.81 -34.67
CA GLY A 64 11.63 24.49 -35.75
C GLY A 64 12.90 23.75 -35.31
N LEU A 65 12.80 22.99 -34.22
CA LEU A 65 13.90 22.22 -33.60
C LEU A 65 13.73 20.74 -33.83
N ALA A 66 14.83 19.98 -33.82
CA ALA A 66 14.78 18.55 -33.63
C ALA A 66 14.30 18.22 -32.19
N GLU A 67 13.49 17.16 -32.00
CA GLU A 67 12.93 16.81 -30.69
C GLU A 67 13.98 16.65 -29.59
N PRO A 68 15.16 16.02 -29.82
CA PRO A 68 16.22 15.95 -28.80
C PRO A 68 16.79 17.33 -28.41
N ASP A 69 16.84 18.28 -29.35
CA ASP A 69 17.31 19.64 -29.06
C ASP A 69 16.27 20.41 -28.26
N CYS A 70 15.01 20.32 -28.64
CA CYS A 70 13.90 20.89 -27.88
C CYS A 70 13.87 20.32 -26.46
N ALA A 71 14.07 19.00 -26.28
CA ALA A 71 14.16 18.36 -24.96
C ALA A 71 15.26 19.02 -24.11
N ARG A 72 16.44 19.27 -24.66
CA ARG A 72 17.55 19.92 -23.93
C ARG A 72 17.22 21.35 -23.53
N VAL A 73 16.61 22.11 -24.43
CA VAL A 73 16.18 23.49 -24.17
C VAL A 73 15.15 23.55 -23.03
N VAL A 74 14.11 22.74 -23.12
CA VAL A 74 13.05 22.66 -22.10
C VAL A 74 13.61 22.20 -20.77
N GLU A 75 14.50 21.19 -20.75
CA GLU A 75 15.10 20.68 -19.51
C GLU A 75 16.03 21.71 -18.85
N ALA A 76 16.83 22.45 -19.63
CA ALA A 76 17.67 23.54 -19.11
C ALA A 76 16.81 24.65 -18.47
N ALA A 77 15.70 25.04 -19.13
CA ALA A 77 14.74 25.99 -18.59
C ALA A 77 14.11 25.48 -17.29
N ARG A 78 13.71 24.22 -17.27
CA ARG A 78 13.12 23.56 -16.08
C ARG A 78 14.08 23.58 -14.88
N GLN A 79 15.35 23.22 -15.10
CA GLN A 79 16.36 23.22 -14.04
C GLN A 79 16.62 24.63 -13.49
N ARG A 80 16.69 25.64 -14.36
CA ARG A 80 16.87 27.03 -13.94
C ARG A 80 15.71 27.52 -13.08
N LEU A 81 14.47 27.27 -13.52
CA LEU A 81 13.28 27.67 -12.78
C LEU A 81 13.12 26.85 -11.49
N PHE A 82 13.50 25.57 -11.50
CA PHE A 82 13.56 24.77 -10.28
C PHE A 82 14.49 25.40 -9.25
N ALA A 83 15.73 25.75 -9.65
CA ALA A 83 16.68 26.38 -8.75
C ALA A 83 16.16 27.73 -8.19
N LEU A 84 15.46 28.52 -9.02
CA LEU A 84 14.83 29.76 -8.57
C LEU A 84 13.70 29.49 -7.56
N ARG A 85 12.83 28.52 -7.83
CA ARG A 85 11.75 28.15 -6.90
C ARG A 85 12.29 27.72 -5.54
N GLU A 86 13.41 27.01 -5.51
CA GLU A 86 14.03 26.55 -4.27
C GLU A 86 14.53 27.69 -3.37
N THR A 87 14.63 28.92 -3.90
CA THR A 87 14.95 30.12 -3.10
C THR A 87 13.73 30.74 -2.42
N ARG A 88 12.52 30.31 -2.79
CA ARG A 88 11.27 30.80 -2.17
C ARG A 88 11.07 30.18 -0.78
N VAL A 89 10.28 30.82 0.04
CA VAL A 89 9.85 30.26 1.34
C VAL A 89 9.01 29.01 1.10
N ARG A 90 9.49 27.88 1.59
CA ARG A 90 8.79 26.59 1.44
C ARG A 90 7.56 26.52 2.34
N PRO A 91 6.51 25.82 1.89
CA PRO A 91 5.42 25.42 2.77
C PRO A 91 5.92 24.63 3.98
N ALA A 92 5.21 24.71 5.08
CA ALA A 92 5.47 23.88 6.24
C ALA A 92 5.25 22.40 5.86
N ARG A 93 6.16 21.54 6.31
CA ARG A 93 6.02 20.09 6.18
C ARG A 93 5.36 19.54 7.45
N ASP A 94 4.27 18.80 7.27
CA ASP A 94 3.75 17.94 8.32
C ASP A 94 4.59 16.66 8.37
N ASP A 95 5.44 16.55 9.37
CA ASP A 95 6.40 15.44 9.54
C ASP A 95 5.93 14.41 10.59
N LYS A 96 4.64 14.39 10.89
CA LYS A 96 4.04 13.28 11.66
C LYS A 96 4.18 11.97 10.90
N VAL A 97 4.61 10.93 11.59
CA VAL A 97 4.54 9.55 11.12
C VAL A 97 3.19 8.98 11.56
N LEU A 98 2.25 8.83 10.63
CA LEU A 98 0.94 8.23 10.86
C LEU A 98 1.01 6.73 10.56
N THR A 99 0.54 5.90 11.49
CA THR A 99 0.67 4.44 11.39
C THR A 99 -0.02 3.88 10.14
N SER A 100 -1.29 4.21 9.90
CA SER A 100 -2.04 3.72 8.73
C SER A 100 -1.44 4.14 7.41
N TRP A 101 -0.97 5.39 7.28
CA TRP A 101 -0.37 5.88 6.04
C TRP A 101 0.99 5.24 5.76
N ASN A 102 1.80 5.03 6.80
CA ASN A 102 3.04 4.27 6.65
C ASN A 102 2.77 2.80 6.33
N ALA A 103 1.76 2.19 6.95
CA ALA A 103 1.35 0.83 6.64
C ALA A 103 0.91 0.68 5.17
N MET A 104 0.09 1.59 4.64
CA MET A 104 -0.28 1.59 3.22
C MET A 104 0.93 1.79 2.29
N ALA A 105 1.89 2.64 2.68
CA ALA A 105 3.13 2.82 1.92
C ALA A 105 4.01 1.56 1.96
N ILE A 106 4.11 0.88 3.11
CA ILE A 106 4.85 -0.39 3.26
C ILE A 106 4.22 -1.46 2.37
N ASP A 107 2.88 -1.61 2.39
CA ASP A 107 2.13 -2.55 1.56
C ASP A 107 2.40 -2.30 0.06
N GLY A 108 2.19 -1.06 -0.40
CA GLY A 108 2.41 -0.69 -1.80
C GLY A 108 3.87 -0.88 -2.26
N MET A 109 4.85 -0.54 -1.41
CA MET A 109 6.27 -0.74 -1.72
C MET A 109 6.67 -2.21 -1.73
N ALA A 110 6.15 -3.03 -0.82
CA ALA A 110 6.38 -4.47 -0.78
C ALA A 110 5.80 -5.16 -2.03
N PHE A 111 4.55 -4.82 -2.39
CA PHE A 111 3.90 -5.28 -3.61
C PHE A 111 4.69 -4.90 -4.86
N ALA A 112 5.05 -3.61 -5.00
CA ALA A 112 5.81 -3.12 -6.14
C ALA A 112 7.20 -3.77 -6.22
N ALA A 113 7.90 -3.94 -5.08
CA ALA A 113 9.19 -4.62 -5.03
C ALA A 113 9.11 -6.06 -5.58
N ARG A 114 8.06 -6.78 -5.20
CA ARG A 114 7.81 -8.15 -5.65
C ARG A 114 7.50 -8.21 -7.16
N VAL A 115 6.59 -7.35 -7.63
CA VAL A 115 6.13 -7.36 -9.03
C VAL A 115 7.23 -6.89 -10.01
N PHE A 116 7.97 -5.85 -9.64
CA PHE A 116 9.01 -5.26 -10.50
C PHE A 116 10.40 -5.85 -10.26
N GLY A 117 10.59 -6.67 -9.23
CA GLY A 117 11.88 -7.25 -8.88
C GLY A 117 12.87 -6.22 -8.32
N GLU A 118 12.39 -5.21 -7.57
CA GLU A 118 13.20 -4.11 -7.04
C GLU A 118 13.48 -4.26 -5.53
N PRO A 119 14.55 -4.93 -5.14
CA PRO A 119 14.84 -5.25 -3.73
C PRO A 119 15.04 -4.01 -2.84
N ARG A 120 15.42 -2.87 -3.43
CA ARG A 120 15.57 -1.60 -2.69
C ARG A 120 14.26 -1.12 -2.09
N TRP A 121 13.13 -1.36 -2.77
CA TRP A 121 11.81 -0.99 -2.26
C TRP A 121 11.38 -1.92 -1.12
N ALA A 122 11.64 -3.22 -1.24
CA ALA A 122 11.42 -4.16 -0.13
C ALA A 122 12.24 -3.78 1.11
N ALA A 123 13.52 -3.43 0.93
CA ALA A 123 14.38 -2.99 2.02
C ALA A 123 13.88 -1.68 2.66
N SER A 124 13.32 -0.75 1.87
CA SER A 124 12.72 0.48 2.40
C SER A 124 11.43 0.19 3.20
N ALA A 125 10.55 -0.67 2.66
CA ALA A 125 9.34 -1.12 3.35
C ALA A 125 9.69 -1.81 4.69
N ARG A 126 10.72 -2.67 4.69
CA ARG A 126 11.20 -3.35 5.92
C ARG A 126 11.65 -2.35 6.97
N ARG A 127 12.52 -1.38 6.61
CA ARG A 127 12.96 -0.35 7.57
C ARG A 127 11.81 0.47 8.14
N ALA A 128 10.79 0.78 7.32
CA ALA A 128 9.61 1.48 7.81
C ALA A 128 8.78 0.62 8.77
N LEU A 129 8.63 -0.68 8.50
CA LEU A 129 7.99 -1.62 9.43
C LEU A 129 8.76 -1.74 10.74
N ASP A 130 10.10 -1.87 10.67
CA ASP A 130 10.95 -1.98 11.87
C ASP A 130 10.80 -0.73 12.74
N PHE A 131 10.71 0.45 12.13
CA PHE A 131 10.41 1.70 12.84
C PHE A 131 9.03 1.65 13.52
N VAL A 132 7.98 1.23 12.81
CA VAL A 132 6.62 1.10 13.38
C VAL A 132 6.62 0.14 14.57
N ARG A 133 7.29 -1.00 14.46
CA ARG A 133 7.41 -1.98 15.55
C ARG A 133 8.16 -1.40 16.76
N ALA A 134 9.27 -0.70 16.51
CA ALA A 134 10.10 -0.16 17.58
C ALA A 134 9.45 1.03 18.30
N GLU A 135 8.80 1.93 17.55
CA GLU A 135 8.35 3.22 18.07
C GLU A 135 6.84 3.26 18.37
N LEU A 136 6.03 2.53 17.60
CA LEU A 136 4.57 2.63 17.67
C LEU A 136 3.88 1.39 18.26
N TRP A 137 4.58 0.25 18.41
CA TRP A 137 4.04 -0.92 19.11
C TRP A 137 4.58 -1.01 20.54
N ARG A 138 3.69 -0.84 21.52
CA ARG A 138 4.07 -0.82 22.94
C ARG A 138 3.09 -1.64 23.78
N ASP A 139 3.59 -2.59 24.53
CA ASP A 139 2.81 -3.40 25.47
C ASP A 139 1.55 -4.03 24.85
N GLY A 140 1.68 -4.57 23.62
CA GLY A 140 0.57 -5.19 22.89
C GLY A 140 -0.44 -4.17 22.35
N ARG A 141 -0.05 -2.89 22.20
CA ARG A 141 -0.88 -1.80 21.71
C ARG A 141 -0.17 -1.03 20.61
N LEU A 142 -0.88 -0.76 19.54
CA LEU A 142 -0.44 0.12 18.48
C LEU A 142 -0.82 1.57 18.80
N LEU A 143 0.09 2.50 18.52
CA LEU A 143 -0.14 3.94 18.62
C LEU A 143 -0.34 4.53 17.22
N ALA A 144 -1.14 5.61 17.14
CA ALA A 144 -1.57 6.17 15.86
C ALA A 144 -0.50 7.06 15.20
N THR A 145 0.34 7.73 15.99
CA THR A 145 1.25 8.75 15.46
C THR A 145 2.55 8.87 16.24
N HIS A 146 3.62 9.21 15.51
CA HIS A 146 4.93 9.57 16.07
C HIS A 146 5.39 10.90 15.49
N LYS A 147 5.85 11.79 16.36
CA LYS A 147 6.47 13.08 16.00
C LYS A 147 7.44 13.51 17.08
N ASP A 148 8.55 14.12 16.70
CA ASP A 148 9.57 14.71 17.60
C ASP A 148 10.04 13.71 18.69
N GLY A 149 10.27 12.46 18.31
CA GLY A 149 10.71 11.38 19.23
C GLY A 149 9.62 10.88 20.18
N ARG A 150 8.36 11.25 19.98
CA ARG A 150 7.25 10.88 20.84
C ARG A 150 6.12 10.20 20.06
N SER A 151 5.77 8.99 20.51
CA SER A 151 4.59 8.25 20.02
C SER A 151 3.41 8.45 20.96
N HIS A 152 2.22 8.70 20.42
CA HIS A 152 1.02 8.98 21.21
C HIS A 152 -0.27 8.66 20.44
N LEU A 153 -1.40 8.75 21.13
CA LEU A 153 -2.74 8.35 20.72
C LEU A 153 -2.87 6.85 20.47
N ASN A 154 -3.91 6.25 21.02
CA ASN A 154 -4.27 4.87 20.72
C ASN A 154 -4.64 4.76 19.24
N ALA A 155 -4.09 3.78 18.55
CA ALA A 155 -4.36 3.54 17.15
C ALA A 155 -5.83 3.16 16.93
N TYR A 156 -6.32 3.48 15.75
CA TYR A 156 -7.66 3.20 15.26
C TYR A 156 -7.72 1.89 14.48
N LEU A 157 -8.91 1.46 14.12
CA LEU A 157 -9.13 0.27 13.30
C LEU A 157 -8.28 0.28 12.03
N ASP A 158 -8.24 1.42 11.32
CA ASP A 158 -7.53 1.56 10.05
C ASP A 158 -6.01 1.34 10.21
N ASP A 159 -5.44 1.75 11.36
CA ASP A 159 -4.02 1.56 11.64
C ASP A 159 -3.66 0.07 11.77
N TYR A 160 -4.44 -0.66 12.55
CA TYR A 160 -4.24 -2.10 12.73
C TYR A 160 -4.50 -2.88 11.45
N ALA A 161 -5.60 -2.59 10.75
CA ALA A 161 -5.99 -3.30 9.54
C ALA A 161 -4.97 -3.09 8.41
N SER A 162 -4.52 -1.84 8.20
CA SER A 162 -3.51 -1.51 7.19
C SER A 162 -2.15 -2.11 7.53
N LEU A 163 -1.76 -2.12 8.82
CA LEU A 163 -0.48 -2.71 9.21
C LEU A 163 -0.50 -4.23 9.05
N LEU A 164 -1.63 -4.88 9.33
CA LEU A 164 -1.80 -6.31 9.06
C LEU A 164 -1.71 -6.60 7.55
N ALA A 165 -2.28 -5.75 6.69
CA ALA A 165 -2.16 -5.89 5.24
C ALA A 165 -0.68 -5.77 4.81
N ALA A 166 0.02 -4.76 5.29
CA ALA A 166 1.45 -4.56 5.03
C ALA A 166 2.31 -5.77 5.45
N MET A 167 2.00 -6.36 6.61
CA MET A 167 2.69 -7.57 7.09
C MET A 167 2.49 -8.75 6.14
N LEU A 168 1.23 -9.01 5.74
CA LEU A 168 0.93 -10.13 4.84
C LEU A 168 1.54 -9.93 3.45
N GLU A 169 1.65 -8.70 2.96
CA GLU A 169 2.32 -8.42 1.69
C GLU A 169 3.85 -8.56 1.78
N LEU A 170 4.47 -8.04 2.84
CA LEU A 170 5.92 -8.19 3.06
C LEU A 170 6.36 -9.65 3.14
N MET A 171 5.57 -10.51 3.81
CA MET A 171 5.87 -11.94 3.91
C MET A 171 5.85 -12.66 2.56
N GLN A 172 5.23 -12.09 1.52
CA GLN A 172 5.21 -12.66 0.17
C GLN A 172 6.47 -12.32 -0.64
N GLY A 173 7.22 -11.30 -0.26
CA GLY A 173 8.36 -10.78 -1.01
C GLY A 173 9.68 -11.53 -0.82
N GLY A 174 9.75 -12.46 0.14
CA GLY A 174 10.99 -13.16 0.49
C GLY A 174 10.75 -14.44 1.27
N GLU A 175 11.70 -14.81 2.12
CA GLU A 175 11.51 -15.86 3.09
C GLU A 175 10.62 -15.38 4.24
N MET A 176 9.68 -16.19 4.62
CA MET A 176 8.78 -15.89 5.73
C MET A 176 9.52 -16.11 7.04
N LEU A 177 9.53 -15.07 7.89
CA LEU A 177 10.09 -15.13 9.22
C LEU A 177 8.99 -15.43 10.26
N ALA A 178 9.27 -16.37 11.17
CA ALA A 178 8.33 -16.71 12.25
C ALA A 178 8.00 -15.49 13.13
N ASP A 179 8.95 -14.58 13.30
CA ASP A 179 8.77 -13.32 14.05
C ASP A 179 7.78 -12.37 13.37
N ASP A 180 7.80 -12.27 12.05
CA ASP A 180 6.83 -11.47 11.28
C ASP A 180 5.42 -12.06 11.38
N LEU A 181 5.33 -13.39 11.26
CA LEU A 181 4.05 -14.10 11.40
C LEU A 181 3.48 -13.95 12.82
N ARG A 182 4.34 -14.03 13.85
CA ARG A 182 3.93 -13.78 15.23
C ARG A 182 3.36 -12.38 15.37
N PHE A 183 4.04 -11.37 14.87
CA PHE A 183 3.57 -9.99 14.94
C PHE A 183 2.26 -9.78 14.17
N ALA A 184 2.10 -10.39 12.99
CA ALA A 184 0.82 -10.36 12.26
C ALA A 184 -0.33 -10.97 13.08
N ARG A 185 -0.07 -12.06 13.82
CA ARG A 185 -1.05 -12.67 14.73
C ARG A 185 -1.36 -11.76 15.92
N GLU A 186 -0.36 -11.12 16.52
CA GLU A 186 -0.56 -10.13 17.60
C GLU A 186 -1.45 -8.97 17.16
N LEU A 187 -1.27 -8.46 15.94
CA LEU A 187 -2.12 -7.42 15.35
C LEU A 187 -3.56 -7.91 15.14
N ALA A 188 -3.73 -9.11 14.60
CA ALA A 188 -5.06 -9.71 14.39
C ALA A 188 -5.77 -9.98 15.73
N ASP A 189 -5.06 -10.48 16.72
CA ASP A 189 -5.58 -10.71 18.07
C ASP A 189 -6.02 -9.40 18.74
N ALA A 190 -5.23 -8.34 18.56
CA ALA A 190 -5.59 -7.02 19.06
C ALA A 190 -6.81 -6.44 18.32
N LEU A 191 -6.96 -6.69 17.00
CA LEU A 191 -8.17 -6.32 16.25
C LEU A 191 -9.42 -6.95 16.86
N LEU A 192 -9.40 -8.26 17.07
CA LEU A 192 -10.54 -8.97 17.69
C LEU A 192 -10.79 -8.48 19.10
N ALA A 193 -9.74 -8.42 19.93
CA ALA A 193 -9.88 -8.10 21.34
C ALA A 193 -10.33 -6.66 21.61
N ARG A 194 -10.00 -5.70 20.72
CA ARG A 194 -10.20 -4.27 21.00
C ARG A 194 -11.26 -3.60 20.15
N PHE A 195 -11.56 -4.13 18.98
CA PHE A 195 -12.41 -3.44 17.99
C PHE A 195 -13.64 -4.25 17.59
N GLU A 196 -13.62 -5.59 17.70
CA GLU A 196 -14.75 -6.40 17.28
C GLU A 196 -16.00 -6.12 18.12
N ASP A 197 -17.14 -6.05 17.44
CA ASP A 197 -18.44 -6.15 18.10
C ASP A 197 -18.88 -7.62 18.12
N PRO A 198 -18.75 -8.30 19.29
CA PRO A 198 -19.07 -9.72 19.36
C PRO A 198 -20.58 -10.01 19.26
N ARG A 199 -21.44 -8.99 19.39
CA ARG A 199 -22.89 -9.14 19.34
C ARG A 199 -23.43 -8.98 17.94
N ASP A 200 -23.09 -7.87 17.28
CA ASP A 200 -23.68 -7.49 15.99
C ASP A 200 -22.71 -7.71 14.82
N GLY A 201 -21.46 -8.08 15.11
CA GLY A 201 -20.40 -8.25 14.11
C GLY A 201 -19.78 -6.92 13.63
N GLY A 202 -18.74 -7.04 12.82
CA GLY A 202 -17.95 -5.89 12.36
C GLY A 202 -17.05 -5.31 13.44
N PHE A 203 -16.32 -4.26 13.08
CA PHE A 203 -15.32 -3.63 13.93
C PHE A 203 -15.66 -2.16 14.12
N PHE A 204 -15.63 -1.70 15.38
CA PHE A 204 -15.74 -0.29 15.69
C PHE A 204 -14.48 0.45 15.23
N PHE A 205 -14.61 1.72 14.83
CA PHE A 205 -13.48 2.55 14.43
C PHE A 205 -12.48 2.79 15.58
N THR A 206 -13.01 2.98 16.81
CA THR A 206 -12.19 3.15 18.03
C THR A 206 -12.20 1.89 18.88
N SER A 207 -11.10 1.63 19.59
CA SER A 207 -11.02 0.52 20.54
C SER A 207 -12.05 0.68 21.68
N HIS A 208 -12.42 -0.42 22.33
CA HIS A 208 -13.40 -0.40 23.42
C HIS A 208 -12.91 0.33 24.68
N ASP A 209 -11.60 0.47 24.82
CA ASP A 209 -10.92 1.19 25.90
C ASP A 209 -10.42 2.59 25.49
N HIS A 210 -10.97 3.13 24.41
CA HIS A 210 -10.79 4.52 24.00
C HIS A 210 -11.56 5.45 24.97
N GLU A 211 -11.32 6.76 24.91
CA GLU A 211 -12.13 7.74 25.64
C GLU A 211 -13.63 7.56 25.33
N ALA A 212 -14.48 7.92 26.28
CA ALA A 212 -15.92 7.80 26.10
C ALA A 212 -16.42 8.74 24.99
N LEU A 213 -16.89 8.16 23.90
CA LEU A 213 -17.44 8.88 22.76
C LEU A 213 -18.96 8.79 22.76
N VAL A 214 -19.64 9.85 22.25
CA VAL A 214 -21.09 9.86 22.05
C VAL A 214 -21.53 8.73 21.10
N LEU A 215 -20.72 8.44 20.08
CA LEU A 215 -20.96 7.38 19.10
C LEU A 215 -19.64 6.69 18.74
N ARG A 216 -19.68 5.36 18.67
CA ARG A 216 -18.61 4.54 18.13
C ARG A 216 -19.08 3.99 16.77
N PRO A 217 -18.65 4.56 15.65
CA PRO A 217 -19.10 4.12 14.34
C PRO A 217 -18.44 2.79 13.93
N LYS A 218 -19.19 2.01 13.13
CA LYS A 218 -18.70 0.87 12.37
C LYS A 218 -18.92 1.18 10.88
N SER A 219 -17.92 1.73 10.18
CA SER A 219 -18.04 2.06 8.77
C SER A 219 -17.47 0.96 7.89
N GLY A 220 -18.24 0.51 6.90
CA GLY A 220 -17.75 -0.37 5.83
C GLY A 220 -17.57 0.36 4.50
N HIS A 221 -18.00 1.63 4.43
CA HIS A 221 -17.95 2.45 3.22
C HIS A 221 -16.51 2.88 2.90
N ASP A 222 -16.07 2.64 1.67
CA ASP A 222 -14.78 3.12 1.18
C ASP A 222 -14.88 4.61 0.81
N GLY A 223 -13.87 5.39 1.21
CA GLY A 223 -13.74 6.81 0.92
C GLY A 223 -12.52 7.08 0.05
N ALA A 224 -11.71 8.07 0.45
CA ALA A 224 -10.40 8.33 -0.17
C ALA A 224 -9.41 7.17 0.04
N THR A 225 -9.65 6.37 1.08
CA THR A 225 -8.93 5.13 1.39
C THR A 225 -9.94 3.99 1.57
N ALA A 226 -9.47 2.75 1.47
CA ALA A 226 -10.26 1.58 1.81
C ALA A 226 -10.74 1.63 3.26
N SER A 227 -11.94 1.15 3.54
CA SER A 227 -12.49 1.11 4.90
C SER A 227 -11.73 0.15 5.79
N GLY A 228 -11.49 0.53 7.05
CA GLY A 228 -10.84 -0.35 8.03
C GLY A 228 -11.56 -1.68 8.22
N ASN A 229 -12.91 -1.70 8.20
CA ASN A 229 -13.67 -2.96 8.21
C ASN A 229 -13.39 -3.81 6.98
N GLY A 230 -13.37 -3.23 5.78
CA GLY A 230 -13.08 -3.96 4.55
C GLY A 230 -11.70 -4.58 4.56
N VAL A 231 -10.69 -3.79 4.92
CA VAL A 231 -9.29 -4.26 5.01
C VAL A 231 -9.15 -5.32 6.10
N ALA A 232 -9.70 -5.09 7.31
CA ALA A 232 -9.64 -6.06 8.41
C ALA A 232 -10.26 -7.41 8.01
N VAL A 233 -11.46 -7.40 7.41
CA VAL A 233 -12.14 -8.61 6.95
C VAL A 233 -11.29 -9.38 5.95
N MET A 234 -10.74 -8.70 4.95
CA MET A 234 -9.92 -9.32 3.91
C MET A 234 -8.64 -9.94 4.50
N GLN A 235 -7.95 -9.21 5.38
CA GLN A 235 -6.69 -9.69 5.94
C GLN A 235 -6.89 -10.78 7.01
N LEU A 236 -7.97 -10.73 7.80
CA LEU A 236 -8.31 -11.80 8.73
C LEU A 236 -8.65 -13.11 8.02
N GLN A 237 -9.34 -13.06 6.85
CA GLN A 237 -9.56 -14.24 6.03
C GLN A 237 -8.23 -14.85 5.55
N ARG A 238 -7.37 -14.02 4.95
CA ARG A 238 -6.07 -14.45 4.42
C ARG A 238 -5.18 -15.03 5.52
N LEU A 239 -5.05 -14.32 6.65
CA LEU A 239 -4.28 -14.81 7.80
C LEU A 239 -4.90 -16.08 8.37
N GLY A 240 -6.23 -16.12 8.53
CA GLY A 240 -6.95 -17.28 9.05
C GLY A 240 -6.69 -18.56 8.24
N HIS A 241 -6.73 -18.44 6.91
CA HIS A 241 -6.37 -19.56 6.02
C HIS A 241 -4.87 -19.87 6.06
N LEU A 242 -4.02 -18.86 6.16
CA LEU A 242 -2.56 -19.02 6.18
C LEU A 242 -2.10 -19.80 7.43
N VAL A 243 -2.67 -19.50 8.59
CA VAL A 243 -2.25 -20.09 9.87
C VAL A 243 -3.20 -21.18 10.40
N GLY A 244 -4.31 -21.44 9.72
CA GLY A 244 -5.32 -22.41 10.17
C GLY A 244 -6.15 -21.94 11.36
N GLU A 245 -6.34 -20.62 11.56
CA GLU A 245 -7.00 -20.06 12.74
C GLU A 245 -8.44 -19.65 12.45
N THR A 246 -9.38 -20.48 12.90
CA THR A 246 -10.82 -20.32 12.59
C THR A 246 -11.47 -19.09 13.21
N ARG A 247 -10.98 -18.58 14.35
CA ARG A 247 -11.57 -17.39 14.99
C ARG A 247 -11.43 -16.13 14.11
N TYR A 248 -10.36 -16.02 13.30
CA TYR A 248 -10.21 -14.93 12.33
C TYR A 248 -11.24 -15.03 11.22
N LEU A 249 -11.50 -16.24 10.71
CA LEU A 249 -12.51 -16.49 9.70
C LEU A 249 -13.92 -16.16 10.22
N GLN A 250 -14.23 -16.59 11.46
CA GLN A 250 -15.52 -16.31 12.08
C GLN A 250 -15.76 -14.81 12.31
N ALA A 251 -14.74 -14.05 12.71
CA ALA A 251 -14.85 -12.60 12.86
C ALA A 251 -15.10 -11.91 11.50
N ALA A 252 -14.40 -12.35 10.45
CA ALA A 252 -14.62 -11.88 9.09
C ALA A 252 -16.04 -12.19 8.59
N GLU A 253 -16.56 -13.39 8.85
CA GLU A 253 -17.93 -13.81 8.50
C GLU A 253 -18.98 -12.93 9.18
N ARG A 254 -18.85 -12.70 10.49
CA ARG A 254 -19.77 -11.80 11.23
C ARG A 254 -19.78 -10.39 10.64
N ALA A 255 -18.61 -9.87 10.29
CA ALA A 255 -18.50 -8.55 9.68
C ALA A 255 -19.13 -8.50 8.28
N LEU A 256 -18.88 -9.50 7.43
CA LEU A 256 -19.53 -9.61 6.11
C LEU A 256 -21.06 -9.71 6.25
N SER A 257 -21.55 -10.47 7.22
CA SER A 257 -23.00 -10.60 7.49
C SER A 257 -23.63 -9.28 7.90
N LEU A 258 -22.94 -8.48 8.73
CA LEU A 258 -23.40 -7.12 9.12
C LEU A 258 -23.57 -6.21 7.90
N PHE A 259 -22.58 -6.18 7.00
CA PHE A 259 -22.58 -5.25 5.86
C PHE A 259 -23.30 -5.78 4.62
N ALA A 260 -23.70 -7.07 4.59
CA ALA A 260 -24.33 -7.68 3.43
C ALA A 260 -25.56 -6.92 2.89
N PRO A 261 -26.51 -6.42 3.72
CA PRO A 261 -27.65 -5.65 3.24
C PRO A 261 -27.26 -4.33 2.56
N GLU A 262 -26.25 -3.64 3.08
CA GLU A 262 -25.78 -2.39 2.51
C GLU A 262 -24.99 -2.61 1.22
N ILE A 263 -24.13 -3.63 1.18
CA ILE A 263 -23.41 -4.06 -0.03
C ILE A 263 -24.41 -4.41 -1.13
N ALA A 264 -25.47 -5.14 -0.84
CA ALA A 264 -26.49 -5.51 -1.83
C ALA A 264 -27.22 -4.28 -2.40
N ARG A 265 -27.41 -3.24 -1.58
CA ARG A 265 -28.11 -2.00 -1.98
C ARG A 265 -27.21 -1.05 -2.78
N VAL A 266 -25.95 -0.87 -2.39
CA VAL A 266 -25.02 0.13 -2.96
C VAL A 266 -23.61 -0.44 -3.09
N PRO A 267 -23.37 -1.48 -3.92
CA PRO A 267 -22.09 -2.20 -3.95
C PRO A 267 -20.88 -1.33 -4.30
N HIS A 268 -21.06 -0.29 -5.10
CA HIS A 268 -19.97 0.61 -5.50
C HIS A 268 -19.44 1.49 -4.37
N ALA A 269 -20.13 1.57 -3.24
CA ALA A 269 -19.67 2.26 -2.04
C ALA A 269 -18.82 1.38 -1.11
N PHE A 270 -18.72 0.07 -1.40
CA PHE A 270 -18.06 -0.94 -0.57
C PHE A 270 -17.09 -1.83 -1.36
N PRO A 271 -16.28 -1.33 -2.31
CA PRO A 271 -15.46 -2.18 -3.18
C PRO A 271 -14.52 -3.11 -2.41
N THR A 272 -13.95 -2.66 -1.27
CA THR A 272 -13.09 -3.51 -0.45
C THR A 272 -13.86 -4.67 0.20
N LEU A 273 -15.04 -4.41 0.76
CA LEU A 273 -15.89 -5.48 1.31
C LEU A 273 -16.46 -6.40 0.22
N VAL A 274 -16.76 -5.89 -0.98
CA VAL A 274 -17.16 -6.72 -2.13
C VAL A 274 -16.02 -7.67 -2.51
N THR A 275 -14.77 -7.19 -2.52
CA THR A 275 -13.59 -8.02 -2.74
C THR A 275 -13.44 -9.07 -1.65
N ALA A 276 -13.58 -8.68 -0.39
CA ALA A 276 -13.53 -9.60 0.75
C ALA A 276 -14.66 -10.65 0.70
N LEU A 277 -15.87 -10.29 0.25
CA LEU A 277 -16.98 -11.21 0.05
C LEU A 277 -16.70 -12.19 -1.10
N ALA A 278 -16.06 -11.74 -2.17
CA ALA A 278 -15.63 -12.63 -3.26
C ALA A 278 -14.60 -13.65 -2.78
N GLU A 279 -13.61 -13.22 -1.97
CA GLU A 279 -12.63 -14.12 -1.34
C GLU A 279 -13.29 -15.07 -0.31
N TRP A 280 -14.33 -14.65 0.39
CA TRP A 280 -15.09 -15.53 1.29
C TRP A 280 -15.77 -16.65 0.52
N ARG A 281 -16.36 -16.36 -0.62
CA ARG A 281 -17.04 -17.35 -1.46
C ARG A 281 -16.10 -18.26 -2.23
N SER A 282 -14.93 -17.75 -2.56
CA SER A 282 -13.86 -18.47 -3.25
C SER A 282 -12.53 -18.18 -2.54
N PRO A 283 -12.20 -18.95 -1.49
CA PRO A 283 -11.04 -18.69 -0.66
C PRO A 283 -9.75 -18.53 -1.45
N SER A 284 -8.95 -17.54 -1.05
CA SER A 284 -7.63 -17.29 -1.62
C SER A 284 -6.77 -18.56 -1.60
N ALA A 285 -6.05 -18.79 -2.69
CA ALA A 285 -5.07 -19.86 -2.73
C ALA A 285 -3.88 -19.50 -1.84
N ILE A 286 -3.59 -20.32 -0.84
CA ILE A 286 -2.37 -20.24 -0.05
C ILE A 286 -1.33 -21.15 -0.72
N VAL A 287 -0.24 -20.56 -1.18
CA VAL A 287 0.88 -21.25 -1.83
C VAL A 287 2.07 -21.20 -0.86
N VAL A 288 2.45 -22.34 -0.32
CA VAL A 288 3.66 -22.47 0.49
C VAL A 288 4.74 -23.08 -0.40
N LEU A 289 5.79 -22.30 -0.66
CA LEU A 289 6.98 -22.77 -1.38
C LEU A 289 7.98 -23.31 -0.38
N THR A 290 8.47 -24.53 -0.59
CA THR A 290 9.50 -25.16 0.23
C THR A 290 10.66 -25.66 -0.62
N GLY A 291 11.89 -25.61 -0.08
CA GLY A 291 13.09 -26.07 -0.76
C GLY A 291 14.36 -25.39 -0.25
N PRO A 292 15.54 -25.76 -0.78
CA PRO A 292 16.80 -25.14 -0.40
C PRO A 292 16.82 -23.64 -0.65
N ALA A 293 17.54 -22.88 0.21
CA ALA A 293 17.71 -21.45 0.07
C ALA A 293 18.21 -21.08 -1.35
N GLY A 294 17.65 -20.04 -1.95
CA GLY A 294 17.95 -19.59 -3.31
C GLY A 294 17.29 -20.40 -4.44
N SER A 295 16.89 -21.64 -4.20
CA SER A 295 16.21 -22.48 -5.21
C SER A 295 14.77 -22.00 -5.47
N LEU A 296 14.16 -21.24 -4.54
CA LEU A 296 12.81 -20.73 -4.64
C LEU A 296 12.68 -19.42 -5.44
N ASP A 297 13.79 -18.74 -5.75
CA ASP A 297 13.78 -17.45 -6.46
C ASP A 297 13.08 -17.51 -7.82
N PRO A 298 13.32 -18.50 -8.68
CA PRO A 298 12.61 -18.61 -9.96
C PRO A 298 11.10 -18.81 -9.78
N TRP A 299 10.67 -19.52 -8.72
CA TRP A 299 9.27 -19.77 -8.42
C TRP A 299 8.59 -18.49 -7.92
N ARG A 300 9.23 -17.77 -6.99
CA ARG A 300 8.76 -16.46 -6.52
C ARG A 300 8.62 -15.48 -7.68
N ALA A 301 9.65 -15.36 -8.51
CA ALA A 301 9.63 -14.46 -9.66
C ALA A 301 8.52 -14.80 -10.68
N ALA A 302 8.27 -16.08 -10.92
CA ALA A 302 7.21 -16.51 -11.82
C ALA A 302 5.81 -16.20 -11.27
N LEU A 303 5.60 -16.40 -9.97
CA LEU A 303 4.34 -16.10 -9.30
C LEU A 303 4.11 -14.60 -9.16
N ALA A 304 5.15 -13.81 -8.89
CA ALA A 304 5.06 -12.35 -8.78
C ALA A 304 4.61 -11.67 -10.09
N ARG A 305 4.94 -12.25 -11.24
CA ARG A 305 4.54 -11.75 -12.56
C ARG A 305 3.11 -12.14 -12.97
N ARG A 306 2.49 -13.02 -12.20
CA ARG A 306 1.11 -13.45 -12.45
C ARG A 306 0.15 -12.54 -11.72
N TYR A 307 -0.83 -11.99 -12.45
CA TYR A 307 -1.96 -11.33 -11.79
C TYR A 307 -2.82 -12.39 -11.10
N GLY A 308 -2.85 -12.36 -9.77
CA GLY A 308 -3.59 -13.33 -8.96
C GLY A 308 -3.95 -12.73 -7.60
N PRO A 309 -4.92 -11.79 -7.55
CA PRO A 309 -5.25 -11.07 -6.32
C PRO A 309 -5.73 -11.99 -5.18
N GLY A 310 -6.35 -13.13 -5.52
CA GLY A 310 -6.77 -14.16 -4.57
C GLY A 310 -5.68 -15.23 -4.36
N THR A 311 -4.38 -14.87 -4.34
CA THR A 311 -3.28 -15.81 -4.08
C THR A 311 -2.31 -15.20 -3.08
N VAL A 312 -2.04 -15.91 -2.00
CA VAL A 312 -1.02 -15.56 -1.01
C VAL A 312 0.14 -16.55 -1.15
N VAL A 313 1.34 -16.05 -1.41
CA VAL A 313 2.54 -16.87 -1.62
C VAL A 313 3.52 -16.63 -0.47
N VAL A 314 3.88 -17.68 0.24
CA VAL A 314 4.92 -17.63 1.27
C VAL A 314 6.01 -18.66 0.99
N SER A 315 7.24 -18.37 1.39
CA SER A 315 8.39 -19.25 1.14
C SER A 315 9.03 -19.64 2.47
N VAL A 316 9.34 -20.93 2.60
CA VAL A 316 10.03 -21.51 3.77
C VAL A 316 11.21 -22.32 3.24
N SER A 317 12.44 -21.89 3.55
CA SER A 317 13.67 -22.51 3.03
C SER A 317 14.52 -23.23 4.08
N GLY A 318 14.10 -23.25 5.33
CA GLY A 318 14.84 -23.87 6.45
C GLY A 318 13.90 -24.38 7.53
N ASP A 319 14.48 -25.01 8.54
CA ASP A 319 13.78 -25.40 9.77
C ASP A 319 13.44 -24.16 10.61
N GLU A 320 12.54 -23.32 10.12
CA GLU A 320 12.03 -22.17 10.85
C GLU A 320 11.19 -22.65 12.02
N ALA A 321 11.74 -22.56 13.22
CA ALA A 321 11.03 -22.98 14.42
C ALA A 321 9.85 -22.07 14.73
N GLY A 322 8.72 -22.64 15.16
CA GLY A 322 7.56 -21.87 15.60
C GLY A 322 6.53 -21.55 14.52
N LEU A 323 6.68 -22.11 13.32
CA LEU A 323 5.63 -22.01 12.30
C LEU A 323 4.40 -22.83 12.71
N PRO A 324 3.16 -22.33 12.42
CA PRO A 324 1.94 -23.11 12.58
C PRO A 324 1.96 -24.40 11.72
N GLU A 325 1.24 -25.42 12.17
CA GLU A 325 1.13 -26.70 11.46
C GLU A 325 0.69 -26.55 9.99
N ALA A 326 -0.17 -25.59 9.71
CA ALA A 326 -0.63 -25.29 8.35
C ALA A 326 0.54 -24.92 7.42
N LEU A 327 1.62 -24.33 7.93
CA LEU A 327 2.81 -23.89 7.22
C LEU A 327 4.02 -24.83 7.38
N ALA A 328 3.99 -25.71 8.36
CA ALA A 328 5.04 -26.70 8.63
C ALA A 328 4.99 -27.82 7.57
N LYS A 329 5.46 -27.51 6.36
CA LYS A 329 5.52 -28.44 5.24
C LYS A 329 6.89 -29.13 5.19
N PRO A 330 6.96 -30.41 4.72
CA PRO A 330 8.22 -31.09 4.54
C PRO A 330 9.18 -30.27 3.65
N LEU A 331 10.43 -30.19 4.07
CA LEU A 331 11.52 -29.63 3.26
C LEU A 331 12.16 -30.73 2.43
N GLY A 332 12.16 -30.56 1.12
CA GLY A 332 12.79 -31.48 0.19
C GLY A 332 14.10 -30.93 -0.36
N ASP A 333 14.87 -31.77 -1.08
CA ASP A 333 16.10 -31.38 -1.77
C ASP A 333 15.85 -30.52 -3.02
N ARG A 334 14.58 -30.31 -3.38
CA ARG A 334 14.12 -29.56 -4.57
C ARG A 334 13.00 -28.63 -4.19
N PRO A 335 12.79 -27.53 -4.95
CA PRO A 335 11.62 -26.67 -4.81
C PRO A 335 10.32 -27.47 -4.93
N GLN A 336 9.40 -27.21 -4.03
CA GLN A 336 8.02 -27.74 -4.04
C GLN A 336 7.04 -26.62 -3.70
N ALA A 337 5.83 -26.71 -4.26
CA ALA A 337 4.72 -25.84 -3.92
C ALA A 337 3.58 -26.66 -3.32
N TRP A 338 3.05 -26.16 -2.20
CA TRP A 338 1.88 -26.69 -1.54
C TRP A 338 0.74 -25.69 -1.73
N VAL A 339 -0.27 -26.05 -2.50
CA VAL A 339 -1.39 -25.19 -2.84
C VAL A 339 -2.61 -25.61 -2.04
N CYS A 340 -3.10 -24.72 -1.16
CA CYS A 340 -4.28 -24.96 -0.36
C CYS A 340 -5.36 -23.90 -0.66
N ARG A 341 -6.64 -24.32 -0.68
CA ARG A 341 -7.81 -23.43 -0.76
C ARG A 341 -8.78 -23.83 0.36
N GLY A 342 -9.04 -22.91 1.28
CA GLY A 342 -9.79 -23.26 2.49
C GLY A 342 -9.10 -24.39 3.25
N THR A 343 -9.80 -25.51 3.46
CA THR A 343 -9.28 -26.70 4.17
C THR A 343 -8.69 -27.77 3.24
N GLN A 344 -8.71 -27.57 1.93
CA GLN A 344 -8.24 -28.55 0.96
C GLN A 344 -6.88 -28.15 0.39
N CYS A 345 -5.94 -29.10 0.41
CA CYS A 345 -4.62 -28.92 -0.20
C CYS A 345 -4.41 -29.95 -1.33
N LEU A 346 -3.77 -29.51 -2.40
CA LEU A 346 -3.31 -30.39 -3.47
C LEU A 346 -2.08 -31.20 -3.01
N SER A 347 -1.79 -32.29 -3.71
CA SER A 347 -0.50 -32.97 -3.58
C SER A 347 0.65 -31.99 -3.92
N PRO A 348 1.83 -32.14 -3.30
CA PRO A 348 2.98 -31.30 -3.59
C PRO A 348 3.28 -31.22 -5.08
N ILE A 349 3.56 -30.02 -5.57
CA ILE A 349 3.87 -29.73 -6.96
C ILE A 349 5.36 -29.41 -7.06
N ASP A 350 6.10 -30.18 -7.87
CA ASP A 350 7.56 -30.08 -8.05
C ASP A 350 7.97 -29.45 -9.39
N ALA A 351 6.99 -29.07 -10.23
CA ALA A 351 7.23 -28.41 -11.51
C ALA A 351 6.51 -27.05 -11.59
N LEU A 352 7.23 -25.99 -11.93
CA LEU A 352 6.71 -24.63 -12.01
C LEU A 352 5.54 -24.50 -13.00
N GLU A 353 5.59 -25.25 -14.13
CA GLU A 353 4.50 -25.21 -15.12
C GLU A 353 3.22 -25.85 -14.57
N ALA A 354 3.35 -26.96 -13.83
CA ALA A 354 2.21 -27.58 -13.15
C ALA A 354 1.59 -26.64 -12.10
N LEU A 355 2.42 -25.87 -11.39
CA LEU A 355 1.94 -24.85 -10.44
C LEU A 355 1.14 -23.75 -11.16
N ARG A 356 1.61 -23.30 -12.32
CA ARG A 356 0.87 -22.30 -13.13
C ARG A 356 -0.52 -22.79 -13.52
N VAL A 357 -0.62 -24.05 -13.92
CA VAL A 357 -1.91 -24.68 -14.26
C VAL A 357 -2.81 -24.81 -13.04
N ALA A 358 -2.27 -25.22 -11.88
CA ALA A 358 -3.03 -25.39 -10.65
C ALA A 358 -3.61 -24.07 -10.09
N LEU A 359 -3.06 -22.94 -10.52
CA LEU A 359 -3.49 -21.61 -10.09
C LEU A 359 -4.38 -20.88 -11.11
N GLN A 360 -4.67 -21.48 -12.25
CA GLN A 360 -5.65 -20.95 -13.22
C GLN A 360 -7.07 -21.13 -12.71
#